data_1a673bc3acd5d0966049801838ed9520
#
_entry.id   1a673bc3acd5d0966049801838ed9520
#
_cell.length_a   1.000
_cell.length_b   1.000
_cell.length_c   1.000
_cell.angle_alpha   90.00
_cell.angle_beta   90.00
_cell.angle_gamma   90.00
#
_symmetry.space_group_name_H-M   'P 1'
#
loop_
_entity.id
_entity.type
_entity.pdbx_description
1 polymer ?
#
loop_
_entity_poly.entity_id
_entity_poly.type
_entity_poly.pdbx_seq_one_letter_code
_entity_poly.pdbx_strand_id
1 'polypeptide(L)'
;MRHKYVIVGGGLAAASAIEGIRRHDRGGGLLLLTRENFEPYHRPPLSKDLWFGKSTKDKLPVHDDAFYRENGVELQLRREVVELDPARHLLWDERGVEWEYERLLLATGGRPRRLVVEGAEVQGLQYFRDLEDYLFLERRLDRFEHALVIGGGFIGAELAAALRHVGKEVTFLYDREYPLSRVLPRDLGLFVADYYRQQGVETVSEDKVVALEEAQGLIQAHTASGGVISTQLVLAGLGIEPEGDLAEAAGLDVEDGIVVDEFARTTDTDIYAAGDVARYPCVPLERSLRVEHWDHAQQHGRCAGANMAGAVEPYEGIPYFFSDLFDLGFEAVGDLDPALRVEAVWREPFREGVVYYLRDDVARGVLLWNVWGAVDWARALVRAAKPMSSAERAAAVPAKE
;
A
#
# COMPACT_ATOMS: atom_id res chain seq x y z
N MET A 1 1.80 23.22 -22.85
CA MET A 1 1.56 22.27 -23.98
C MET A 1 0.26 21.53 -23.68
N ARG A 2 -0.57 21.29 -24.69
CA ARG A 2 -1.87 20.64 -24.52
C ARG A 2 -1.77 19.14 -24.78
N HIS A 3 -2.28 18.34 -23.84
CA HIS A 3 -2.37 16.88 -23.95
C HIS A 3 -3.83 16.44 -23.80
N LYS A 4 -4.20 15.39 -24.52
CA LYS A 4 -5.55 14.82 -24.34
C LYS A 4 -5.69 14.17 -22.96
N TYR A 5 -4.65 13.46 -22.53
CA TYR A 5 -4.59 12.78 -21.25
C TYR A 5 -3.37 13.22 -20.46
N VAL A 6 -3.58 13.64 -19.22
CA VAL A 6 -2.49 13.92 -18.27
C VAL A 6 -2.69 13.01 -17.05
N ILE A 7 -1.61 12.40 -16.60
CA ILE A 7 -1.55 11.57 -15.41
C ILE A 7 -0.56 12.19 -14.43
N VAL A 8 -0.99 12.48 -13.21
CA VAL A 8 -0.15 12.98 -12.12
C VAL A 8 0.08 11.85 -11.12
N GLY A 9 1.33 11.42 -11.00
CA GLY A 9 1.79 10.32 -10.17
C GLY A 9 2.56 9.26 -10.96
N GLY A 10 3.54 8.60 -10.31
CA GLY A 10 4.44 7.62 -10.92
C GLY A 10 4.29 6.22 -10.35
N GLY A 11 3.12 5.88 -9.79
CA GLY A 11 2.87 4.56 -9.22
C GLY A 11 2.22 3.57 -10.19
N LEU A 12 1.88 2.39 -9.67
CA LEU A 12 1.23 1.31 -10.42
C LEU A 12 -0.11 1.73 -11.02
N ALA A 13 -0.90 2.56 -10.32
CA ALA A 13 -2.17 3.06 -10.83
C ALA A 13 -1.97 3.91 -12.09
N ALA A 14 -0.93 4.75 -12.12
CA ALA A 14 -0.58 5.57 -13.27
C ALA A 14 -0.16 4.69 -14.49
N ALA A 15 0.72 3.72 -14.28
CA ALA A 15 1.13 2.78 -15.33
C ALA A 15 -0.06 1.98 -15.89
N SER A 16 -0.93 1.49 -15.02
CA SER A 16 -2.12 0.73 -15.41
C SER A 16 -3.18 1.59 -16.11
N ALA A 17 -3.25 2.89 -15.79
CA ALA A 17 -4.13 3.81 -16.49
C ALA A 17 -3.69 4.01 -17.95
N ILE A 18 -2.38 4.01 -18.24
CA ILE A 18 -1.88 4.02 -19.63
C ILE A 18 -2.45 2.83 -20.42
N GLU A 19 -2.40 1.62 -19.83
CA GLU A 19 -2.99 0.42 -20.45
C GLU A 19 -4.49 0.60 -20.71
N GLY A 20 -5.24 1.15 -19.73
CA GLY A 20 -6.66 1.42 -19.86
C GLY A 20 -6.95 2.39 -20.99
N ILE A 21 -6.24 3.53 -21.04
CA ILE A 21 -6.38 4.53 -22.11
C ILE A 21 -6.12 3.89 -23.48
N ARG A 22 -5.03 3.15 -23.64
CA ARG A 22 -4.58 2.62 -24.93
C ARG A 22 -5.45 1.49 -25.48
N ARG A 23 -6.27 0.85 -24.64
CA ARG A 23 -7.32 -0.08 -25.10
C ARG A 23 -8.41 0.61 -25.91
N HIS A 24 -8.71 1.88 -25.62
CA HIS A 24 -9.81 2.63 -26.19
C HIS A 24 -9.33 3.79 -27.10
N ASP A 25 -8.19 4.39 -26.81
CA ASP A 25 -7.59 5.45 -27.62
C ASP A 25 -6.08 5.21 -27.81
N ARG A 26 -5.71 4.78 -29.00
CA ARG A 26 -4.33 4.48 -29.36
C ARG A 26 -3.50 5.70 -29.72
N GLY A 27 -4.14 6.84 -30.05
CA GLY A 27 -3.47 8.01 -30.65
C GLY A 27 -3.53 9.29 -29.86
N GLY A 28 -4.35 9.39 -28.81
CA GLY A 28 -4.45 10.60 -27.98
C GLY A 28 -3.11 10.92 -27.29
N GLY A 29 -2.69 12.19 -27.32
CA GLY A 29 -1.48 12.65 -26.62
C GLY A 29 -1.59 12.35 -25.12
N LEU A 30 -0.58 11.68 -24.55
CA LEU A 30 -0.55 11.23 -23.17
C LEU A 30 0.73 11.70 -22.50
N LEU A 31 0.57 12.43 -21.38
CA LEU A 31 1.63 12.91 -20.52
C LEU A 31 1.53 12.25 -19.14
N LEU A 32 2.64 11.78 -18.62
CA LEU A 32 2.77 11.34 -17.23
C LEU A 32 3.79 12.20 -16.50
N LEU A 33 3.35 12.85 -15.42
CA LEU A 33 4.19 13.69 -14.54
C LEU A 33 4.39 12.96 -13.21
N THR A 34 5.62 12.80 -12.77
CA THR A 34 5.95 12.22 -11.48
C THR A 34 7.12 12.92 -10.80
N ARG A 35 7.00 13.13 -9.48
CA ARG A 35 8.10 13.67 -8.66
C ARG A 35 9.26 12.69 -8.49
N GLU A 36 9.03 11.39 -8.67
CA GLU A 36 10.04 10.35 -8.49
C GLU A 36 11.08 10.37 -9.63
N ASN A 37 12.27 9.84 -9.31
CA ASN A 37 13.39 9.73 -10.26
C ASN A 37 13.27 8.53 -11.19
N PHE A 38 12.28 7.69 -10.98
CA PHE A 38 12.13 6.38 -11.61
C PHE A 38 10.81 6.32 -12.36
N GLU A 39 10.80 5.56 -13.45
CA GLU A 39 9.58 5.13 -14.11
C GLU A 39 8.70 4.34 -13.14
N PRO A 40 7.38 4.22 -13.38
CA PRO A 40 6.50 3.43 -12.53
C PRO A 40 7.03 2.01 -12.28
N TYR A 41 7.08 1.61 -11.01
CA TYR A 41 7.64 0.34 -10.55
C TYR A 41 6.76 -0.33 -9.49
N HIS A 42 6.98 -1.64 -9.30
CA HIS A 42 6.34 -2.44 -8.26
C HIS A 42 6.95 -2.14 -6.89
N ARG A 43 6.15 -1.63 -5.94
CA ARG A 43 6.59 -1.30 -4.58
C ARG A 43 6.70 -2.52 -3.63
N PRO A 44 5.85 -3.56 -3.72
CA PRO A 44 5.91 -4.67 -2.76
C PRO A 44 7.29 -5.33 -2.61
N PRO A 45 8.11 -5.52 -3.67
CA PRO A 45 9.43 -6.12 -3.52
C PRO A 45 10.40 -5.30 -2.66
N LEU A 46 10.17 -3.99 -2.47
CA LEU A 46 11.06 -3.10 -1.70
C LEU A 46 11.16 -3.49 -0.22
N SER A 47 10.07 -3.97 0.38
CA SER A 47 10.05 -4.43 1.78
C SER A 47 10.17 -5.94 1.94
N LYS A 48 10.22 -6.71 0.82
CA LYS A 48 10.18 -8.17 0.78
C LYS A 48 11.28 -8.76 -0.09
N ASP A 49 10.95 -9.07 -1.34
CA ASP A 49 11.72 -9.93 -2.25
C ASP A 49 13.14 -9.47 -2.52
N LEU A 50 13.41 -8.18 -2.54
CA LEU A 50 14.76 -7.65 -2.71
C LEU A 50 15.68 -8.01 -1.53
N TRP A 51 15.16 -7.97 -0.31
CA TRP A 51 15.89 -8.32 0.90
C TRP A 51 16.14 -9.82 1.05
N PHE A 52 15.18 -10.63 0.57
CA PHE A 52 15.27 -12.10 0.62
C PHE A 52 15.95 -12.71 -0.61
N GLY A 53 16.47 -11.89 -1.53
CA GLY A 53 17.12 -12.36 -2.75
C GLY A 53 16.19 -13.08 -3.74
N LYS A 54 14.87 -12.93 -3.58
CA LYS A 54 13.84 -13.54 -4.46
C LYS A 54 13.60 -12.73 -5.72
N SER A 55 13.99 -11.45 -5.75
CA SER A 55 13.90 -10.54 -6.88
C SER A 55 15.14 -9.66 -7.00
N THR A 56 15.25 -8.93 -8.10
CA THR A 56 16.34 -8.00 -8.41
C THR A 56 15.77 -6.65 -8.86
N LYS A 57 16.56 -5.57 -8.75
CA LYS A 57 16.11 -4.20 -9.05
C LYS A 57 15.69 -3.99 -10.51
N ASP A 58 16.25 -4.73 -11.44
CA ASP A 58 15.89 -4.71 -12.86
C ASP A 58 14.49 -5.27 -13.15
N LYS A 59 13.90 -6.00 -12.21
CA LYS A 59 12.52 -6.53 -12.29
C LYS A 59 11.47 -5.61 -11.65
N LEU A 60 11.89 -4.49 -11.09
CA LEU A 60 10.98 -3.55 -10.44
C LEU A 60 10.09 -2.78 -11.43
N PRO A 61 10.56 -2.28 -12.60
CA PRO A 61 9.73 -1.50 -13.49
C PRO A 61 8.43 -2.25 -13.86
N VAL A 62 7.30 -1.53 -13.86
CA VAL A 62 6.00 -2.09 -14.29
C VAL A 62 6.05 -2.41 -15.79
N HIS A 63 6.66 -1.51 -16.54
CA HIS A 63 6.88 -1.63 -17.97
C HIS A 63 8.30 -1.18 -18.32
N ASP A 64 8.80 -1.63 -19.45
CA ASP A 64 10.08 -1.19 -20.00
C ASP A 64 9.95 0.12 -20.82
N ASP A 65 11.08 0.74 -21.15
CA ASP A 65 11.14 1.95 -21.98
C ASP A 65 10.43 1.79 -23.33
N ALA A 66 10.40 0.58 -23.89
CA ALA A 66 9.73 0.30 -25.15
C ALA A 66 8.23 0.51 -25.03
N PHE A 67 7.62 0.09 -23.91
CA PHE A 67 6.20 0.29 -23.66
C PHE A 67 5.81 1.78 -23.70
N TYR A 68 6.52 2.66 -22.99
CA TYR A 68 6.21 4.10 -22.98
C TYR A 68 6.34 4.73 -24.35
N ARG A 69 7.41 4.38 -25.07
CA ARG A 69 7.66 4.87 -26.43
C ARG A 69 6.60 4.39 -27.43
N GLU A 70 6.26 3.10 -27.42
CA GLU A 70 5.29 2.48 -28.34
C GLU A 70 3.87 2.97 -28.07
N ASN A 71 3.57 3.31 -26.83
CA ASN A 71 2.29 3.90 -26.42
C ASN A 71 2.27 5.44 -26.53
N GLY A 72 3.33 6.06 -27.05
CA GLY A 72 3.39 7.50 -27.24
C GLY A 72 3.20 8.29 -25.94
N VAL A 73 3.79 7.80 -24.86
CA VAL A 73 3.73 8.46 -23.55
C VAL A 73 4.88 9.43 -23.42
N GLU A 74 4.58 10.71 -23.20
CA GLU A 74 5.54 11.69 -22.72
C GLU A 74 5.73 11.50 -21.22
N LEU A 75 6.88 10.96 -20.80
CA LEU A 75 7.19 10.69 -19.41
C LEU A 75 8.11 11.79 -18.86
N GLN A 76 7.64 12.50 -17.85
CA GLN A 76 8.35 13.60 -17.18
C GLN A 76 8.66 13.20 -15.73
N LEU A 77 9.86 12.68 -15.49
CA LEU A 77 10.39 12.37 -14.18
C LEU A 77 10.85 13.65 -13.45
N ARG A 78 10.87 13.63 -12.12
CA ARG A 78 11.26 14.77 -11.26
C ARG A 78 10.43 16.01 -11.57
N ARG A 79 9.12 15.81 -11.73
CA ARG A 79 8.13 16.85 -11.95
C ARG A 79 7.03 16.71 -10.93
N GLU A 80 7.02 17.57 -9.94
CA GLU A 80 5.98 17.65 -8.93
C GLU A 80 4.93 18.66 -9.36
N VAL A 81 3.69 18.21 -9.52
CA VAL A 81 2.57 19.12 -9.76
C VAL A 81 2.15 19.75 -8.45
N VAL A 82 2.14 21.07 -8.40
CA VAL A 82 1.91 21.85 -7.18
C VAL A 82 0.63 22.68 -7.21
N GLU A 83 0.04 22.89 -8.40
CA GLU A 83 -1.18 23.67 -8.56
C GLU A 83 -2.06 23.07 -9.67
N LEU A 84 -3.38 23.13 -9.49
CA LEU A 84 -4.41 22.65 -10.41
C LEU A 84 -5.55 23.67 -10.49
N ASP A 85 -5.90 24.10 -11.70
CA ASP A 85 -7.08 24.92 -12.01
C ASP A 85 -8.05 24.12 -12.89
N PRO A 86 -9.06 23.47 -12.31
CA PRO A 86 -10.04 22.68 -13.05
C PRO A 86 -10.83 23.50 -14.08
N ALA A 87 -11.18 24.74 -13.76
CA ALA A 87 -11.99 25.59 -14.64
C ALA A 87 -11.26 25.96 -15.95
N ARG A 88 -9.94 26.00 -15.92
CA ARG A 88 -9.09 26.30 -17.07
C ARG A 88 -8.47 25.05 -17.70
N HIS A 89 -8.62 23.88 -17.09
CA HIS A 89 -7.93 22.63 -17.45
C HIS A 89 -6.41 22.77 -17.46
N LEU A 90 -5.85 23.47 -16.45
CA LEU A 90 -4.43 23.74 -16.32
C LEU A 90 -3.87 23.16 -15.03
N LEU A 91 -2.62 22.76 -15.07
CA LEU A 91 -1.81 22.44 -13.90
C LEU A 91 -0.40 23.00 -14.05
N TRP A 92 0.26 23.26 -12.92
CA TRP A 92 1.64 23.77 -12.88
C TRP A 92 2.52 22.85 -12.05
N ASP A 93 3.75 22.65 -12.55
CA ASP A 93 4.78 21.93 -11.78
C ASP A 93 5.59 22.90 -10.88
N GLU A 94 6.45 22.35 -10.05
CA GLU A 94 7.33 23.06 -9.11
C GLU A 94 8.31 24.04 -9.79
N ARG A 95 8.45 23.96 -11.10
CA ARG A 95 9.27 24.87 -11.90
C ARG A 95 8.46 25.95 -12.60
N GLY A 96 7.15 25.98 -12.36
CA GLY A 96 6.21 26.93 -12.95
C GLY A 96 5.90 26.62 -14.42
N VAL A 97 6.16 25.40 -14.89
CA VAL A 97 5.76 24.98 -16.24
C VAL A 97 4.29 24.67 -16.24
N GLU A 98 3.57 25.27 -17.21
CA GLU A 98 2.14 25.11 -17.41
C GLU A 98 1.85 23.93 -18.35
N TRP A 99 0.91 23.08 -17.94
CA TRP A 99 0.42 21.93 -18.69
C TRP A 99 -1.09 22.00 -18.85
N GLU A 100 -1.58 21.81 -20.06
CA GLU A 100 -3.02 21.83 -20.38
C GLU A 100 -3.50 20.39 -20.67
N TYR A 101 -4.68 20.01 -20.14
CA TYR A 101 -5.27 18.69 -20.30
C TYR A 101 -6.70 18.75 -20.86
N GLU A 102 -7.16 17.66 -21.48
CA GLU A 102 -8.60 17.43 -21.73
C GLU A 102 -9.18 16.50 -20.66
N ARG A 103 -8.38 15.51 -20.19
CA ARG A 103 -8.70 14.59 -19.11
C ARG A 103 -7.51 14.44 -18.19
N LEU A 104 -7.76 14.51 -16.89
CA LEU A 104 -6.72 14.41 -15.87
C LEU A 104 -6.94 13.20 -14.97
N LEU A 105 -5.88 12.46 -14.66
CA LEU A 105 -5.87 11.45 -13.60
C LEU A 105 -4.97 11.89 -12.46
N LEU A 106 -5.51 11.94 -11.25
CA LEU A 106 -4.77 12.07 -10.01
C LEU A 106 -4.47 10.68 -9.45
N ALA A 107 -3.22 10.23 -9.58
CA ALA A 107 -2.71 8.95 -9.09
C ALA A 107 -1.53 9.19 -8.12
N THR A 108 -1.66 10.20 -7.28
CA THR A 108 -0.63 10.72 -6.37
C THR A 108 -0.30 9.76 -5.22
N GLY A 109 -1.19 8.81 -4.94
CA GLY A 109 -0.97 7.78 -3.93
C GLY A 109 -1.04 8.33 -2.50
N GLY A 110 -0.02 8.04 -1.70
CA GLY A 110 0.04 8.50 -0.32
C GLY A 110 1.48 8.66 0.16
N ARG A 111 1.66 9.48 1.19
CA ARG A 111 2.92 9.75 1.87
C ARG A 111 2.98 9.09 3.25
N PRO A 112 4.16 8.69 3.74
CA PRO A 112 4.30 8.14 5.08
C PRO A 112 3.84 9.13 6.16
N ARG A 113 3.06 8.63 7.11
CA ARG A 113 2.74 9.40 8.32
C ARG A 113 4.01 9.70 9.10
N ARG A 114 4.16 10.95 9.52
CA ARG A 114 5.34 11.38 10.27
C ARG A 114 5.19 11.04 11.75
N LEU A 115 6.31 10.67 12.37
CA LEU A 115 6.42 10.53 13.81
C LEU A 115 6.42 11.94 14.43
N VAL A 116 5.43 12.23 15.27
CA VAL A 116 5.27 13.54 15.91
C VAL A 116 5.67 13.41 17.37
N VAL A 117 6.97 13.53 17.64
CA VAL A 117 7.58 13.47 18.97
C VAL A 117 8.74 14.46 19.05
N GLU A 118 9.18 14.80 20.26
CA GLU A 118 10.40 15.56 20.46
C GLU A 118 11.60 14.82 19.85
N GLY A 119 12.47 15.54 19.13
CA GLY A 119 13.66 14.98 18.47
C GLY A 119 13.38 14.17 17.20
N ALA A 120 12.20 14.28 16.59
CA ALA A 120 11.88 13.60 15.32
C ALA A 120 12.69 14.07 14.11
N GLU A 121 13.60 15.03 14.28
CA GLU A 121 14.55 15.53 13.27
C GLU A 121 15.91 14.82 13.29
N VAL A 122 16.14 13.83 14.17
CA VAL A 122 17.39 13.06 14.23
C VAL A 122 17.71 12.42 12.89
N GLN A 123 18.99 12.47 12.48
CA GLN A 123 19.42 12.01 11.15
C GLN A 123 19.19 10.52 10.88
N GLY A 124 19.08 9.71 11.91
CA GLY A 124 18.86 8.27 11.81
C GLY A 124 17.37 7.86 11.80
N LEU A 125 16.42 8.79 11.86
CA LEU A 125 15.00 8.49 11.64
C LEU A 125 14.71 8.44 10.15
N GLN A 126 14.17 7.32 9.68
CA GLN A 126 13.81 7.07 8.29
C GLN A 126 12.38 6.60 8.18
N TYR A 127 11.74 6.96 7.08
CA TYR A 127 10.47 6.41 6.64
C TYR A 127 10.71 5.48 5.46
N PHE A 128 9.75 4.65 5.12
CA PHE A 128 9.93 3.69 4.04
C PHE A 128 8.69 3.64 3.15
N ARG A 129 8.83 4.12 1.92
CA ARG A 129 7.73 4.18 0.96
C ARG A 129 8.15 3.86 -0.47
N ASP A 130 9.29 4.37 -0.92
CA ASP A 130 9.69 4.38 -2.32
C ASP A 130 11.06 3.71 -2.56
N LEU A 131 11.48 3.68 -3.83
CA LEU A 131 12.74 3.08 -4.22
C LEU A 131 13.95 3.85 -3.69
N GLU A 132 13.84 5.17 -3.52
CA GLU A 132 14.94 5.96 -2.92
C GLU A 132 15.15 5.58 -1.46
N ASP A 133 14.07 5.35 -0.70
CA ASP A 133 14.13 4.89 0.69
C ASP A 133 14.82 3.51 0.79
N TYR A 134 14.45 2.58 -0.12
CA TYR A 134 15.11 1.27 -0.22
C TYR A 134 16.61 1.41 -0.51
N LEU A 135 16.97 2.18 -1.55
CA LEU A 135 18.36 2.39 -1.95
C LEU A 135 19.18 3.10 -0.85
N PHE A 136 18.54 4.01 -0.12
CA PHE A 136 19.17 4.67 1.02
C PHE A 136 19.48 3.67 2.14
N LEU A 137 18.53 2.81 2.49
CA LEU A 137 18.69 1.78 3.53
C LEU A 137 19.70 0.72 3.10
N GLU A 138 19.61 0.22 1.86
CA GLU A 138 20.55 -0.77 1.29
C GLU A 138 22.00 -0.29 1.38
N ARG A 139 22.29 0.95 0.99
CA ARG A 139 23.63 1.54 1.03
C ARG A 139 24.18 1.75 2.46
N ARG A 140 23.34 1.68 3.46
CA ARG A 140 23.72 1.88 4.87
C ARG A 140 23.77 0.61 5.69
N LEU A 141 23.49 -0.56 5.12
CA LEU A 141 23.51 -1.83 5.86
C LEU A 141 24.79 -2.04 6.68
N ASP A 142 25.95 -1.70 6.13
CA ASP A 142 27.22 -1.84 6.82
C ASP A 142 27.49 -0.76 7.89
N ARG A 143 26.56 0.20 8.06
CA ARG A 143 26.75 1.34 8.97
C ARG A 143 25.97 1.21 10.27
N PHE A 144 25.16 0.19 10.41
CA PHE A 144 24.40 -0.09 11.64
C PHE A 144 24.35 -1.59 11.89
N GLU A 145 24.33 -1.95 13.16
CA GLU A 145 24.10 -3.34 13.60
C GLU A 145 22.70 -3.52 14.17
N HIS A 146 22.17 -2.50 14.83
CA HIS A 146 20.84 -2.51 15.45
C HIS A 146 19.92 -1.47 14.84
N ALA A 147 18.68 -1.88 14.55
CA ALA A 147 17.60 -1.02 14.08
C ALA A 147 16.36 -1.12 14.98
N LEU A 148 15.76 0.01 15.30
CA LEU A 148 14.43 0.11 15.90
C LEU A 148 13.40 0.29 14.78
N VAL A 149 12.47 -0.65 14.65
CA VAL A 149 11.33 -0.54 13.74
C VAL A 149 10.08 -0.17 14.55
N ILE A 150 9.47 0.96 14.22
CA ILE A 150 8.29 1.50 14.91
C ILE A 150 7.05 1.31 14.05
N GLY A 151 5.99 0.70 14.63
CA GLY A 151 4.68 0.55 14.02
C GLY A 151 4.36 -0.87 13.59
N GLY A 152 3.34 -1.46 14.21
CA GLY A 152 2.90 -2.85 14.03
C GLY A 152 2.06 -3.12 12.77
N GLY A 153 2.13 -2.26 11.74
CA GLY A 153 1.49 -2.46 10.44
C GLY A 153 2.31 -3.34 9.48
N PHE A 154 1.84 -3.45 8.22
CA PHE A 154 2.49 -4.28 7.19
C PHE A 154 3.95 -3.89 6.98
N ILE A 155 4.24 -2.63 6.69
CA ILE A 155 5.60 -2.16 6.40
C ILE A 155 6.53 -2.38 7.59
N GLY A 156 6.08 -2.11 8.83
CA GLY A 156 6.87 -2.36 10.03
C GLY A 156 7.18 -3.85 10.20
N ALA A 157 6.19 -4.72 10.05
CA ALA A 157 6.38 -6.17 10.14
C ALA A 157 7.32 -6.69 9.05
N GLU A 158 7.10 -6.30 7.78
CA GLU A 158 7.95 -6.72 6.66
C GLU A 158 9.40 -6.23 6.81
N LEU A 159 9.63 -4.97 7.22
CA LEU A 159 10.97 -4.42 7.44
C LEU A 159 11.68 -5.08 8.63
N ALA A 160 10.96 -5.38 9.72
CA ALA A 160 11.54 -6.11 10.85
C ALA A 160 12.00 -7.50 10.41
N ALA A 161 11.22 -8.21 9.61
CA ALA A 161 11.59 -9.49 9.04
C ALA A 161 12.76 -9.37 8.05
N ALA A 162 12.73 -8.38 7.15
CA ALA A 162 13.76 -8.14 6.15
C ALA A 162 15.13 -7.82 6.78
N LEU A 163 15.17 -6.89 7.74
CA LEU A 163 16.41 -6.54 8.43
C LEU A 163 16.97 -7.70 9.24
N ARG A 164 16.10 -8.45 9.92
CA ARG A 164 16.53 -9.65 10.64
C ARG A 164 17.09 -10.71 9.68
N HIS A 165 16.47 -10.88 8.51
CA HIS A 165 16.94 -11.81 7.48
C HIS A 165 18.36 -11.47 6.98
N VAL A 166 18.68 -10.18 6.80
CA VAL A 166 20.01 -9.74 6.39
C VAL A 166 21.00 -9.63 7.58
N GLY A 167 20.65 -10.20 8.73
CA GLY A 167 21.54 -10.37 9.87
C GLY A 167 21.62 -9.21 10.85
N LYS A 168 20.71 -8.23 10.77
CA LYS A 168 20.67 -7.11 11.73
C LYS A 168 19.97 -7.50 13.03
N GLU A 169 20.37 -6.86 14.13
CA GLU A 169 19.60 -6.86 15.38
C GLU A 169 18.40 -5.93 15.21
N VAL A 170 17.21 -6.38 15.61
CA VAL A 170 15.98 -5.62 15.38
C VAL A 170 15.16 -5.61 16.65
N THR A 171 14.80 -4.40 17.11
CA THR A 171 13.71 -4.19 18.07
C THR A 171 12.49 -3.72 17.28
N PHE A 172 11.37 -4.46 17.38
CA PHE A 172 10.10 -4.17 16.73
C PHE A 172 9.10 -3.67 17.76
N LEU A 173 8.84 -2.34 17.76
CA LEU A 173 7.98 -1.65 18.72
C LEU A 173 6.64 -1.29 18.10
N TYR A 174 5.54 -1.60 18.79
CA TYR A 174 4.20 -1.29 18.36
C TYR A 174 3.24 -1.01 19.54
N ASP A 175 2.23 -0.18 19.30
CA ASP A 175 1.30 0.35 20.30
C ASP A 175 0.15 -0.58 20.67
N ARG A 176 0.08 -1.77 20.07
CA ARG A 176 -0.95 -2.78 20.30
C ARG A 176 -0.35 -4.02 20.97
N GLU A 177 -1.22 -4.91 21.43
CA GLU A 177 -0.82 -6.18 22.04
C GLU A 177 -0.02 -7.08 21.09
N TYR A 178 -0.31 -7.00 19.77
CA TYR A 178 0.33 -7.81 18.73
C TYR A 178 0.40 -7.04 17.41
N PRO A 179 1.33 -7.41 16.49
CA PRO A 179 1.44 -6.78 15.20
C PRO A 179 0.28 -7.19 14.28
N LEU A 180 0.02 -6.39 13.25
CA LEU A 180 -1.08 -6.59 12.28
C LEU A 180 -2.48 -6.67 12.94
N SER A 181 -2.64 -6.07 14.10
CA SER A 181 -3.87 -6.12 14.92
C SER A 181 -5.11 -5.53 14.25
N ARG A 182 -4.95 -4.83 13.14
CA ARG A 182 -6.06 -4.30 12.34
C ARG A 182 -6.68 -5.34 11.39
N VAL A 183 -5.98 -6.44 11.18
CA VAL A 183 -6.40 -7.49 10.22
C VAL A 183 -6.35 -8.90 10.80
N LEU A 184 -5.44 -9.20 11.72
CA LEU A 184 -5.34 -10.53 12.32
C LEU A 184 -6.22 -10.65 13.57
N PRO A 185 -6.91 -11.78 13.77
CA PRO A 185 -7.55 -12.08 15.05
C PRO A 185 -6.49 -12.27 16.12
N ARG A 186 -6.87 -12.03 17.38
CA ARG A 186 -5.96 -11.95 18.52
C ARG A 186 -5.04 -13.16 18.67
N ASP A 187 -5.58 -14.36 18.59
CA ASP A 187 -4.83 -15.61 18.73
C ASP A 187 -3.76 -15.79 17.65
N LEU A 188 -4.10 -15.50 16.39
CA LEU A 188 -3.15 -15.52 15.28
C LEU A 188 -2.12 -14.38 15.40
N GLY A 189 -2.54 -13.19 15.84
CA GLY A 189 -1.64 -12.06 16.03
C GLY A 189 -0.62 -12.31 17.14
N LEU A 190 -1.03 -12.94 18.25
CA LEU A 190 -0.12 -13.37 19.31
C LEU A 190 0.86 -14.45 18.84
N PHE A 191 0.39 -15.40 18.04
CA PHE A 191 1.25 -16.38 17.40
C PHE A 191 2.32 -15.70 16.52
N VAL A 192 1.93 -14.70 15.72
CA VAL A 192 2.88 -13.93 14.91
C VAL A 192 3.90 -13.20 15.78
N ALA A 193 3.49 -12.57 16.88
CA ALA A 193 4.41 -11.91 17.81
C ALA A 193 5.44 -12.90 18.39
N ASP A 194 5.00 -14.08 18.84
CA ASP A 194 5.89 -15.13 19.34
C ASP A 194 6.82 -15.68 18.24
N TYR A 195 6.29 -15.80 17.02
CA TYR A 195 7.08 -16.24 15.87
C TYR A 195 8.21 -15.26 15.54
N TYR A 196 7.97 -13.94 15.59
CA TYR A 196 9.03 -12.93 15.43
C TYR A 196 10.12 -13.06 16.49
N ARG A 197 9.75 -13.31 17.76
CA ARG A 197 10.73 -13.57 18.84
C ARG A 197 11.56 -14.83 18.56
N GLN A 198 10.94 -15.89 18.06
CA GLN A 198 11.64 -17.13 17.67
C GLN A 198 12.62 -16.89 16.50
N GLN A 199 12.33 -15.93 15.60
CA GLN A 199 13.25 -15.51 14.54
C GLN A 199 14.36 -14.55 15.04
N GLY A 200 14.37 -14.23 16.33
CA GLY A 200 15.38 -13.37 16.96
C GLY A 200 15.12 -11.88 16.80
N VAL A 201 13.86 -11.48 16.59
CA VAL A 201 13.42 -10.09 16.67
C VAL A 201 12.98 -9.80 18.10
N GLU A 202 13.54 -8.78 18.73
CA GLU A 202 13.04 -8.27 20.00
C GLU A 202 11.71 -7.54 19.76
N THR A 203 10.64 -7.91 20.46
CA THR A 203 9.33 -7.26 20.30
C THR A 203 8.95 -6.48 21.53
N VAL A 204 8.57 -5.22 21.36
CA VAL A 204 8.05 -4.34 22.43
C VAL A 204 6.61 -3.98 22.05
N SER A 205 5.65 -4.59 22.74
CA SER A 205 4.21 -4.39 22.52
C SER A 205 3.64 -3.37 23.50
N GLU A 206 2.48 -2.79 23.14
CA GLU A 206 1.70 -1.87 23.99
C GLU A 206 2.51 -0.64 24.44
N ASP A 207 3.49 -0.24 23.63
CA ASP A 207 4.33 0.92 23.93
C ASP A 207 4.51 1.79 22.67
N LYS A 208 4.97 3.01 22.87
CA LYS A 208 5.22 3.96 21.79
C LYS A 208 6.41 4.85 22.11
N VAL A 209 7.14 5.26 21.09
CA VAL A 209 8.19 6.27 21.22
C VAL A 209 7.53 7.62 21.53
N VAL A 210 8.09 8.34 22.51
CA VAL A 210 7.64 9.67 22.94
C VAL A 210 8.69 10.75 22.75
N ALA A 211 9.98 10.38 22.64
CA ALA A 211 11.07 11.29 22.27
C ALA A 211 12.20 10.51 21.62
N LEU A 212 12.99 11.22 20.81
CA LEU A 212 14.25 10.74 20.24
C LEU A 212 15.36 11.70 20.62
N GLU A 213 16.52 11.19 20.97
CA GLU A 213 17.69 12.01 21.31
C GLU A 213 18.95 11.38 20.70
N GLU A 214 19.82 12.20 20.11
CA GLU A 214 21.16 11.75 19.69
C GLU A 214 22.13 11.85 20.84
N ALA A 215 22.67 10.72 21.30
CA ALA A 215 23.64 10.65 22.35
C ALA A 215 24.75 9.63 22.01
N GLN A 216 26.02 10.04 22.11
CA GLN A 216 27.20 9.19 21.91
C GLN A 216 27.22 8.43 20.56
N GLY A 217 26.66 9.03 19.50
CA GLY A 217 26.59 8.44 18.16
C GLY A 217 25.49 7.41 17.98
N LEU A 218 24.57 7.30 18.95
CA LEU A 218 23.36 6.47 18.90
C LEU A 218 22.13 7.34 19.05
N ILE A 219 21.00 6.81 18.62
CA ILE A 219 19.68 7.38 18.90
C ILE A 219 19.14 6.69 20.15
N GLN A 220 18.76 7.49 21.15
CA GLN A 220 18.04 7.04 22.33
C GLN A 220 16.55 7.25 22.09
N ALA A 221 15.79 6.18 21.86
CA ALA A 221 14.35 6.23 21.71
C ALA A 221 13.70 6.03 23.09
N HIS A 222 13.14 7.10 23.65
CA HIS A 222 12.41 7.06 24.90
C HIS A 222 10.98 6.58 24.66
N THR A 223 10.53 5.63 25.49
CA THR A 223 9.18 5.06 25.35
C THR A 223 8.23 5.54 26.42
N ALA A 224 6.93 5.45 26.15
CA ALA A 224 5.88 5.87 27.07
C ALA A 224 5.88 5.09 28.40
N SER A 225 6.33 3.83 28.38
CA SER A 225 6.50 3.02 29.59
C SER A 225 7.71 3.42 30.45
N GLY A 226 8.54 4.38 29.98
CA GLY A 226 9.75 4.84 30.63
C GLY A 226 11.01 4.07 30.25
N GLY A 227 10.94 3.17 29.25
CA GLY A 227 12.09 2.49 28.70
C GLY A 227 12.94 3.41 27.79
N VAL A 228 14.18 3.00 27.50
CA VAL A 228 15.06 3.65 26.53
C VAL A 228 15.66 2.57 25.63
N ILE A 229 15.48 2.71 24.32
CA ILE A 229 16.03 1.82 23.31
C ILE A 229 17.17 2.56 22.59
N SER A 230 18.40 2.05 22.71
CA SER A 230 19.58 2.61 22.04
C SER A 230 19.75 1.94 20.68
N THR A 231 19.80 2.72 19.60
CA THR A 231 19.89 2.20 18.23
C THR A 231 20.70 3.10 17.32
N GLN A 232 21.17 2.58 16.19
CA GLN A 232 21.81 3.39 15.15
C GLN A 232 20.83 3.85 14.06
N LEU A 233 19.67 3.20 13.95
CA LEU A 233 18.67 3.50 12.93
C LEU A 233 17.26 3.33 13.51
N VAL A 234 16.39 4.27 13.21
CA VAL A 234 14.96 4.19 13.49
C VAL A 234 14.21 4.15 12.17
N LEU A 235 13.39 3.12 11.95
CA LEU A 235 12.49 3.00 10.81
C LEU A 235 11.04 3.15 11.25
N ALA A 236 10.35 4.19 10.80
CA ALA A 236 8.97 4.48 11.18
C ALA A 236 8.00 3.99 10.10
N GLY A 237 7.29 2.88 10.38
CA GLY A 237 6.24 2.28 9.57
C GLY A 237 4.84 2.58 10.12
N LEU A 238 4.45 3.86 10.18
CA LEU A 238 3.23 4.35 10.84
C LEU A 238 1.98 4.37 9.94
N GLY A 239 2.05 3.76 8.75
CA GLY A 239 1.05 3.85 7.70
C GLY A 239 1.24 5.08 6.84
N ILE A 240 0.30 5.28 5.92
CA ILE A 240 0.31 6.43 5.01
C ILE A 240 -0.93 7.31 5.20
N GLU A 241 -0.84 8.53 4.69
CA GLU A 241 -1.97 9.41 4.45
C GLU A 241 -2.10 9.68 2.94
N PRO A 242 -3.33 9.80 2.40
CA PRO A 242 -3.52 10.03 0.97
C PRO A 242 -2.98 11.41 0.57
N GLU A 243 -2.32 11.50 -0.57
CA GLU A 243 -1.86 12.77 -1.15
C GLU A 243 -2.98 13.45 -1.94
N GLY A 244 -4.00 13.92 -1.22
CA GLY A 244 -5.16 14.62 -1.76
C GLY A 244 -5.04 16.16 -1.77
N ASP A 245 -3.95 16.72 -1.24
CA ASP A 245 -3.79 18.17 -1.02
C ASP A 245 -4.00 18.99 -2.32
N LEU A 246 -3.50 18.49 -3.46
CA LEU A 246 -3.68 19.11 -4.77
C LEU A 246 -5.15 19.16 -5.19
N ALA A 247 -5.89 18.07 -4.95
CA ALA A 247 -7.33 17.98 -5.25
C ALA A 247 -8.15 18.86 -4.33
N GLU A 248 -7.87 18.88 -3.03
CA GLU A 248 -8.54 19.71 -2.04
C GLU A 248 -8.34 21.20 -2.35
N ALA A 249 -7.11 21.62 -2.65
CA ALA A 249 -6.79 23.00 -3.04
C ALA A 249 -7.50 23.43 -4.35
N ALA A 250 -7.77 22.47 -5.24
CA ALA A 250 -8.52 22.68 -6.48
C ALA A 250 -10.06 22.64 -6.29
N GLY A 251 -10.55 22.42 -5.06
CA GLY A 251 -11.98 22.41 -4.74
C GLY A 251 -12.70 21.11 -5.07
N LEU A 252 -11.96 20.00 -5.27
CA LEU A 252 -12.54 18.66 -5.42
C LEU A 252 -12.86 18.07 -4.03
N ASP A 253 -13.83 17.15 -3.97
CA ASP A 253 -14.20 16.50 -2.73
C ASP A 253 -13.10 15.55 -2.23
N VAL A 254 -12.60 15.82 -1.03
CA VAL A 254 -11.60 15.00 -0.34
C VAL A 254 -12.08 14.71 1.08
N GLU A 255 -12.10 13.42 1.45
CA GLU A 255 -12.37 12.95 2.82
C GLU A 255 -11.15 12.18 3.35
N ASP A 256 -11.22 10.85 3.41
CA ASP A 256 -10.06 9.97 3.54
C ASP A 256 -9.63 9.55 2.12
N GLY A 257 -9.05 10.49 1.36
CA GLY A 257 -8.73 10.39 -0.06
C GLY A 257 -9.71 11.13 -0.98
N ILE A 258 -9.36 11.26 -2.25
CA ILE A 258 -10.17 11.93 -3.28
C ILE A 258 -11.42 11.10 -3.53
N VAL A 259 -12.59 11.70 -3.32
CA VAL A 259 -13.87 11.01 -3.52
C VAL A 259 -14.14 10.83 -5.01
N VAL A 260 -14.42 9.59 -5.40
CA VAL A 260 -14.76 9.27 -6.80
C VAL A 260 -16.05 8.43 -6.88
N ASP A 261 -16.67 8.45 -8.05
CA ASP A 261 -17.78 7.57 -8.39
C ASP A 261 -17.27 6.15 -8.82
N GLU A 262 -18.21 5.29 -9.21
CA GLU A 262 -17.89 3.93 -9.69
C GLU A 262 -17.08 3.91 -11.00
N PHE A 263 -16.99 5.03 -11.70
CA PHE A 263 -16.18 5.19 -12.92
C PHE A 263 -14.84 5.86 -12.66
N ALA A 264 -14.44 5.98 -11.39
CA ALA A 264 -13.26 6.69 -10.91
C ALA A 264 -13.24 8.20 -11.20
N ARG A 265 -14.41 8.84 -11.45
CA ARG A 265 -14.54 10.28 -11.69
C ARG A 265 -14.69 11.02 -10.36
N THR A 266 -14.06 12.16 -10.25
CA THR A 266 -14.25 13.10 -9.14
C THR A 266 -15.56 13.91 -9.32
N THR A 267 -15.77 14.91 -8.49
CA THR A 267 -16.85 15.89 -8.68
C THR A 267 -16.72 16.71 -9.96
N ASP A 268 -15.50 16.84 -10.50
CA ASP A 268 -15.26 17.32 -11.87
C ASP A 268 -15.22 16.14 -12.84
N THR A 269 -16.06 16.15 -13.87
CA THR A 269 -16.22 15.03 -14.81
C THR A 269 -15.03 14.81 -15.74
N ASP A 270 -14.11 15.75 -15.81
CA ASP A 270 -12.89 15.69 -16.62
C ASP A 270 -11.67 15.28 -15.78
N ILE A 271 -11.85 15.15 -14.44
CA ILE A 271 -10.82 14.75 -13.49
C ILE A 271 -11.18 13.41 -12.83
N TYR A 272 -10.24 12.50 -12.86
CA TYR A 272 -10.33 11.15 -12.31
C TYR A 272 -9.33 10.98 -11.18
N ALA A 273 -9.57 10.03 -10.26
CA ALA A 273 -8.54 9.62 -9.30
C ALA A 273 -8.52 8.10 -9.15
N ALA A 274 -7.31 7.52 -8.95
CA ALA A 274 -7.15 6.08 -8.82
C ALA A 274 -5.97 5.68 -7.93
N GLY A 275 -6.05 4.44 -7.41
CA GLY A 275 -5.06 3.87 -6.49
C GLY A 275 -5.24 4.37 -5.06
N ASP A 276 -4.15 4.41 -4.28
CA ASP A 276 -4.16 4.65 -2.83
C ASP A 276 -4.79 6.00 -2.43
N VAL A 277 -4.80 6.99 -3.34
CA VAL A 277 -5.36 8.31 -3.08
C VAL A 277 -6.87 8.36 -3.21
N ALA A 278 -7.49 7.41 -3.93
CA ALA A 278 -8.89 7.45 -4.28
C ALA A 278 -9.78 6.74 -3.24
N ARG A 279 -10.89 7.39 -2.88
CA ARG A 279 -11.98 6.83 -2.09
C ARG A 279 -13.16 6.52 -2.99
N TYR A 280 -13.46 5.25 -3.18
CA TYR A 280 -14.42 4.74 -4.15
C TYR A 280 -15.57 3.96 -3.50
N PRO A 281 -16.77 3.86 -4.13
CA PRO A 281 -17.85 3.02 -3.66
C PRO A 281 -17.57 1.54 -3.94
N CYS A 282 -17.40 0.74 -2.88
CA CYS A 282 -17.23 -0.71 -2.98
C CYS A 282 -18.60 -1.41 -2.82
N VAL A 283 -19.28 -1.63 -3.93
CA VAL A 283 -20.64 -2.22 -3.95
C VAL A 283 -20.70 -3.57 -3.23
N PRO A 284 -19.74 -4.53 -3.44
CA PRO A 284 -19.80 -5.82 -2.74
C PRO A 284 -19.67 -5.73 -1.22
N LEU A 285 -19.08 -4.67 -0.70
CA LEU A 285 -18.92 -4.43 0.74
C LEU A 285 -19.89 -3.38 1.28
N GLU A 286 -20.78 -2.80 0.41
CA GLU A 286 -21.82 -1.85 0.76
C GLU A 286 -21.31 -0.60 1.50
N ARG A 287 -20.12 -0.13 1.15
CA ARG A 287 -19.48 1.05 1.75
C ARG A 287 -18.45 1.68 0.82
N SER A 288 -18.14 2.97 1.03
CA SER A 288 -17.00 3.60 0.39
C SER A 288 -15.71 3.21 1.11
N LEU A 289 -14.66 2.94 0.34
CA LEU A 289 -13.35 2.52 0.82
C LEU A 289 -12.26 3.34 0.17
N ARG A 290 -11.15 3.50 0.88
CA ARG A 290 -9.83 3.80 0.35
C ARG A 290 -8.92 2.60 0.64
N VAL A 291 -8.23 2.12 -0.37
CA VAL A 291 -7.47 0.87 -0.33
C VAL A 291 -6.05 1.10 -0.83
N GLU A 292 -5.06 0.70 -0.03
CA GLU A 292 -3.62 0.91 -0.26
C GLU A 292 -2.94 -0.39 -0.74
N HIS A 293 -3.53 -1.04 -1.75
CA HIS A 293 -3.07 -2.37 -2.16
C HIS A 293 -2.67 -2.40 -3.64
N TRP A 294 -1.66 -3.23 -3.93
CA TRP A 294 -1.09 -3.38 -5.26
C TRP A 294 -2.15 -3.74 -6.33
N ASP A 295 -2.97 -4.74 -6.06
CA ASP A 295 -4.03 -5.20 -6.97
C ASP A 295 -5.09 -4.11 -7.21
N HIS A 296 -5.50 -3.40 -6.15
CA HIS A 296 -6.42 -2.28 -6.27
C HIS A 296 -5.83 -1.18 -7.16
N ALA A 297 -4.59 -0.77 -6.90
CA ALA A 297 -3.94 0.27 -7.71
C ALA A 297 -3.89 -0.12 -9.20
N GLN A 298 -3.61 -1.39 -9.50
CA GLN A 298 -3.58 -1.91 -10.86
C GLN A 298 -4.97 -1.88 -11.52
N GLN A 299 -5.97 -2.48 -10.87
CA GLN A 299 -7.31 -2.60 -11.45
C GLN A 299 -8.03 -1.26 -11.53
N HIS A 300 -7.94 -0.45 -10.46
CA HIS A 300 -8.58 0.86 -10.40
C HIS A 300 -7.93 1.85 -11.39
N GLY A 301 -6.59 1.84 -11.50
CA GLY A 301 -5.87 2.63 -12.50
C GLY A 301 -6.31 2.27 -13.92
N ARG A 302 -6.40 0.97 -14.24
CA ARG A 302 -6.85 0.50 -15.55
C ARG A 302 -8.28 0.91 -15.87
N CYS A 303 -9.19 0.81 -14.89
CA CYS A 303 -10.57 1.27 -15.00
C CYS A 303 -10.64 2.79 -15.24
N ALA A 304 -9.93 3.58 -14.44
CA ALA A 304 -9.87 5.04 -14.60
C ALA A 304 -9.37 5.43 -15.99
N GLY A 305 -8.27 4.81 -16.46
CA GLY A 305 -7.72 5.06 -17.79
C GLY A 305 -8.69 4.72 -18.92
N ALA A 306 -9.42 3.60 -18.82
CA ALA A 306 -10.44 3.22 -19.80
C ALA A 306 -11.58 4.26 -19.83
N ASN A 307 -12.06 4.69 -18.68
CA ASN A 307 -13.13 5.68 -18.55
C ASN A 307 -12.69 7.07 -19.03
N MET A 308 -11.46 7.49 -18.78
CA MET A 308 -10.87 8.70 -19.38
C MET A 308 -10.90 8.66 -20.91
N ALA A 309 -10.75 7.47 -21.51
CA ALA A 309 -10.77 7.27 -22.95
C ALA A 309 -12.18 7.02 -23.52
N GLY A 310 -13.23 7.19 -22.70
CA GLY A 310 -14.64 7.14 -23.13
C GLY A 310 -15.32 5.80 -22.90
N ALA A 311 -14.70 4.85 -22.20
CA ALA A 311 -15.40 3.69 -21.69
C ALA A 311 -16.44 4.11 -20.64
N VAL A 312 -17.39 3.22 -20.36
CA VAL A 312 -18.36 3.35 -19.27
C VAL A 312 -18.31 2.04 -18.47
N GLU A 313 -17.19 1.81 -17.82
CA GLU A 313 -16.88 0.57 -17.09
C GLU A 313 -16.86 0.87 -15.58
N PRO A 314 -17.84 0.35 -14.79
CA PRO A 314 -17.81 0.56 -13.34
C PRO A 314 -16.68 -0.28 -12.71
N TYR A 315 -16.06 0.29 -11.68
CA TYR A 315 -15.08 -0.43 -10.86
C TYR A 315 -15.78 -1.28 -9.80
N GLU A 316 -15.67 -2.59 -9.92
CA GLU A 316 -16.28 -3.57 -9.00
C GLU A 316 -15.25 -4.37 -8.20
N GLY A 317 -14.06 -3.78 -7.99
CA GLY A 317 -12.97 -4.45 -7.28
C GLY A 317 -13.32 -4.73 -5.82
N ILE A 318 -13.06 -5.96 -5.39
CA ILE A 318 -13.04 -6.35 -3.97
C ILE A 318 -11.59 -6.22 -3.49
N PRO A 319 -11.33 -5.55 -2.35
CA PRO A 319 -9.98 -5.43 -1.82
C PRO A 319 -9.26 -6.76 -1.74
N TYR A 320 -8.02 -6.79 -2.21
CA TYR A 320 -7.13 -7.93 -2.10
C TYR A 320 -5.72 -7.44 -1.78
N PHE A 321 -5.07 -8.10 -0.85
CA PHE A 321 -3.68 -7.84 -0.50
C PHE A 321 -2.99 -9.10 0.01
N PHE A 322 -1.67 -9.03 0.10
CA PHE A 322 -0.83 -10.11 0.61
C PHE A 322 0.32 -9.55 1.43
N SER A 323 0.86 -10.37 2.31
CA SER A 323 2.08 -10.05 3.07
C SER A 323 2.88 -11.32 3.32
N ASP A 324 4.21 -11.16 3.37
CA ASP A 324 5.17 -12.20 3.69
C ASP A 324 5.89 -11.86 5.00
N LEU A 325 5.95 -12.82 5.90
CA LEU A 325 6.48 -12.70 7.25
C LEU A 325 7.48 -13.84 7.50
N PHE A 326 8.71 -13.72 7.01
CA PHE A 326 9.71 -14.77 6.94
C PHE A 326 9.27 -15.93 6.01
N ASP A 327 8.92 -17.10 6.58
CA ASP A 327 8.38 -18.27 5.86
C ASP A 327 6.84 -18.40 6.00
N LEU A 328 6.21 -17.49 6.74
CA LEU A 328 4.76 -17.34 6.78
C LEU A 328 4.32 -16.28 5.79
N GLY A 329 3.09 -16.42 5.32
CA GLY A 329 2.50 -15.41 4.48
C GLY A 329 0.99 -15.59 4.35
N PHE A 330 0.34 -14.62 3.74
CA PHE A 330 -1.09 -14.71 3.53
C PHE A 330 -1.54 -13.87 2.33
N GLU A 331 -2.65 -14.31 1.78
CA GLU A 331 -3.49 -13.56 0.86
C GLU A 331 -4.80 -13.21 1.56
N ALA A 332 -5.31 -12.01 1.34
CA ALA A 332 -6.49 -11.51 2.04
C ALA A 332 -7.45 -10.84 1.07
N VAL A 333 -8.74 -11.15 1.19
CA VAL A 333 -9.80 -10.66 0.31
C VAL A 333 -10.93 -10.07 1.16
N GLY A 334 -11.42 -8.89 0.78
CA GLY A 334 -12.57 -8.26 1.39
C GLY A 334 -12.25 -7.48 2.66
N ASP A 335 -13.16 -7.52 3.62
CA ASP A 335 -13.11 -6.79 4.89
C ASP A 335 -12.59 -7.68 6.01
N LEU A 336 -11.35 -7.46 6.43
CA LEU A 336 -10.69 -8.22 7.50
C LEU A 336 -10.75 -7.46 8.84
N ASP A 337 -11.89 -6.88 9.18
CA ASP A 337 -12.07 -6.23 10.48
C ASP A 337 -12.14 -7.29 11.60
N PRO A 338 -11.17 -7.33 12.53
CA PRO A 338 -11.20 -8.29 13.66
C PRO A 338 -12.36 -8.09 14.62
N ALA A 339 -13.10 -6.98 14.53
CA ALA A 339 -14.34 -6.76 15.29
C ALA A 339 -15.52 -7.60 14.76
N LEU A 340 -15.41 -8.11 13.53
CA LEU A 340 -16.36 -9.09 12.99
C LEU A 340 -16.22 -10.44 13.73
N ARG A 341 -17.24 -11.28 13.64
CA ARG A 341 -17.10 -12.66 14.11
C ARG A 341 -16.05 -13.39 13.27
N VAL A 342 -15.01 -13.88 13.90
CA VAL A 342 -13.94 -14.60 13.23
C VAL A 342 -14.10 -16.11 13.44
N GLU A 343 -13.94 -16.90 12.37
CA GLU A 343 -13.91 -18.36 12.40
C GLU A 343 -12.74 -18.86 11.58
N ALA A 344 -11.85 -19.62 12.21
CA ALA A 344 -10.68 -20.18 11.54
C ALA A 344 -10.86 -21.69 11.27
N VAL A 345 -10.50 -22.13 10.09
CA VAL A 345 -10.45 -23.53 9.68
C VAL A 345 -8.99 -23.86 9.36
N TRP A 346 -8.33 -24.53 10.29
CA TRP A 346 -6.92 -24.88 10.18
C TRP A 346 -6.74 -26.28 9.59
N ARG A 347 -5.82 -26.41 8.62
CA ARG A 347 -5.20 -27.69 8.24
C ARG A 347 -4.09 -28.03 9.22
N GLU A 348 -3.26 -27.03 9.54
CA GLU A 348 -2.25 -27.09 10.58
C GLU A 348 -2.40 -25.82 11.43
N PRO A 349 -2.65 -25.94 12.74
CA PRO A 349 -2.95 -24.80 13.61
C PRO A 349 -1.90 -23.69 13.50
N PHE A 350 -2.34 -22.48 13.16
CA PHE A 350 -1.53 -21.27 12.93
C PHE A 350 -0.44 -21.39 11.85
N ARG A 351 -0.35 -22.50 11.12
CA ARG A 351 0.61 -22.69 10.04
C ARG A 351 -0.03 -22.68 8.68
N GLU A 352 -1.20 -23.32 8.50
CA GLU A 352 -1.93 -23.37 7.23
C GLU A 352 -3.43 -23.43 7.47
N GLY A 353 -4.20 -22.48 6.90
CA GLY A 353 -5.65 -22.49 7.02
C GLY A 353 -6.33 -21.27 6.42
N VAL A 354 -7.64 -21.21 6.61
CA VAL A 354 -8.50 -20.12 6.16
C VAL A 354 -9.20 -19.50 7.36
N VAL A 355 -9.15 -18.17 7.42
CA VAL A 355 -9.84 -17.40 8.46
C VAL A 355 -10.94 -16.59 7.80
N TYR A 356 -12.17 -16.76 8.26
CA TYR A 356 -13.37 -16.09 7.78
C TYR A 356 -13.75 -14.95 8.73
N TYR A 357 -14.05 -13.79 8.17
CA TYR A 357 -14.57 -12.61 8.87
C TYR A 357 -16.04 -12.46 8.50
N LEU A 358 -16.92 -12.63 9.48
CA LEU A 358 -18.34 -12.90 9.28
C LEU A 358 -19.24 -11.81 9.85
N ARG A 359 -20.24 -11.40 9.07
CA ARG A 359 -21.40 -10.66 9.53
C ARG A 359 -22.65 -11.47 9.18
N ASP A 360 -23.47 -11.86 10.17
CA ASP A 360 -24.70 -12.64 9.98
C ASP A 360 -24.46 -13.94 9.16
N ASP A 361 -23.39 -14.68 9.47
CA ASP A 361 -22.90 -15.87 8.77
C ASP A 361 -22.45 -15.65 7.31
N VAL A 362 -22.45 -14.41 6.83
CA VAL A 362 -21.93 -14.02 5.51
C VAL A 362 -20.46 -13.67 5.62
N ALA A 363 -19.63 -14.24 4.78
CA ALA A 363 -18.20 -13.89 4.68
C ALA A 363 -18.04 -12.49 4.08
N ARG A 364 -17.56 -11.54 4.89
CA ARG A 364 -17.20 -10.19 4.47
C ARG A 364 -15.72 -10.09 4.12
N GLY A 365 -14.91 -10.97 4.70
CA GLY A 365 -13.49 -11.11 4.42
C GLY A 365 -13.01 -12.54 4.60
N VAL A 366 -11.94 -12.87 3.89
CA VAL A 366 -11.27 -14.17 3.94
C VAL A 366 -9.76 -13.95 3.97
N LEU A 367 -9.10 -14.54 4.96
CA LEU A 367 -7.64 -14.59 5.07
C LEU A 367 -7.18 -16.02 4.74
N LEU A 368 -6.35 -16.13 3.72
CA LEU A 368 -5.74 -17.36 3.25
C LEU A 368 -4.33 -17.46 3.86
N TRP A 369 -4.22 -18.04 5.04
CA TRP A 369 -2.97 -18.12 5.79
C TRP A 369 -2.13 -19.29 5.30
N ASN A 370 -1.01 -19.01 4.62
CA ASN A 370 -0.19 -19.98 3.88
C ASN A 370 -0.99 -20.87 2.91
N VAL A 371 -2.11 -20.36 2.42
CA VAL A 371 -2.92 -20.97 1.36
C VAL A 371 -2.85 -20.08 0.14
N TRP A 372 -2.19 -20.52 -0.90
CA TRP A 372 -1.89 -19.74 -2.10
C TRP A 372 -2.76 -20.15 -3.28
N GLY A 373 -2.96 -19.20 -4.23
CA GLY A 373 -3.70 -19.47 -5.47
C GLY A 373 -5.23 -19.57 -5.32
N ALA A 374 -5.78 -19.22 -4.14
CA ALA A 374 -7.20 -19.33 -3.87
C ALA A 374 -7.94 -17.97 -3.83
N VAL A 375 -7.33 -16.90 -4.34
CA VAL A 375 -7.88 -15.53 -4.32
C VAL A 375 -9.20 -15.44 -5.05
N ASP A 376 -9.32 -16.05 -6.24
CA ASP A 376 -10.56 -15.99 -7.04
C ASP A 376 -11.71 -16.72 -6.35
N TRP A 377 -11.43 -17.82 -5.67
CA TRP A 377 -12.40 -18.50 -4.81
C TRP A 377 -12.85 -17.59 -3.66
N ALA A 378 -11.93 -16.95 -2.97
CA ALA A 378 -12.25 -16.04 -1.87
C ALA A 378 -13.05 -14.81 -2.36
N ARG A 379 -12.69 -14.25 -3.53
CA ARG A 379 -13.46 -13.16 -4.17
C ARG A 379 -14.88 -13.60 -4.52
N ALA A 380 -15.04 -14.79 -5.10
CA ALA A 380 -16.36 -15.34 -5.43
C ALA A 380 -17.22 -15.51 -4.16
N LEU A 381 -16.62 -16.00 -3.07
CA LEU A 381 -17.30 -16.17 -1.79
C LEU A 381 -17.79 -14.84 -1.21
N VAL A 382 -16.92 -13.83 -1.14
CA VAL A 382 -17.27 -12.48 -0.62
C VAL A 382 -18.33 -11.84 -1.52
N ARG A 383 -18.20 -11.94 -2.85
CA ARG A 383 -19.16 -11.38 -3.82
C ARG A 383 -20.54 -12.05 -3.74
N ALA A 384 -20.58 -13.36 -3.50
CA ALA A 384 -21.83 -14.09 -3.39
C ALA A 384 -22.68 -13.64 -2.20
N ALA A 385 -22.05 -13.12 -1.14
CA ALA A 385 -22.69 -12.59 0.06
C ALA A 385 -23.78 -13.52 0.64
N LYS A 386 -23.55 -14.85 0.60
CA LYS A 386 -24.49 -15.86 1.09
C LYS A 386 -24.10 -16.33 2.48
N PRO A 387 -25.07 -16.50 3.39
CA PRO A 387 -24.81 -17.15 4.67
C PRO A 387 -24.31 -18.58 4.48
N MET A 388 -23.33 -18.99 5.30
CA MET A 388 -22.77 -20.34 5.32
C MET A 388 -22.69 -20.84 6.77
N SER A 389 -23.03 -22.09 6.99
CA SER A 389 -22.79 -22.77 8.27
C SER A 389 -21.29 -23.05 8.45
N SER A 390 -20.86 -23.30 9.70
CA SER A 390 -19.46 -23.68 10.00
C SER A 390 -19.03 -24.96 9.24
N ALA A 391 -19.96 -25.91 9.06
CA ALA A 391 -19.68 -27.14 8.31
C ALA A 391 -19.43 -26.85 6.82
N GLU A 392 -20.21 -25.96 6.21
CA GLU A 392 -20.02 -25.55 4.81
C GLU A 392 -18.70 -24.77 4.65
N ARG A 393 -18.34 -23.87 5.58
CA ARG A 393 -17.05 -23.17 5.57
C ARG A 393 -15.88 -24.16 5.67
N ALA A 394 -15.97 -25.14 6.57
CA ALA A 394 -14.94 -26.16 6.72
C ALA A 394 -14.78 -27.02 5.45
N ALA A 395 -15.89 -27.34 4.77
CA ALA A 395 -15.88 -28.12 3.54
C ALA A 395 -15.43 -27.31 2.31
N ALA A 396 -15.55 -25.98 2.36
CA ALA A 396 -15.22 -25.08 1.24
C ALA A 396 -13.74 -24.70 1.15
N VAL A 397 -12.92 -25.06 2.16
CA VAL A 397 -11.47 -24.73 2.14
C VAL A 397 -10.82 -25.37 0.90
N PRO A 398 -10.16 -24.56 0.03
CA PRO A 398 -9.56 -25.06 -1.21
C PRO A 398 -8.61 -26.22 -0.95
N ALA A 399 -8.60 -27.23 -1.79
CA ALA A 399 -7.64 -28.33 -1.69
C ALA A 399 -6.20 -27.78 -1.83
N LYS A 400 -5.24 -28.51 -1.25
CA LYS A 400 -3.82 -28.20 -1.47
C LYS A 400 -3.46 -28.65 -2.89
N GLU A 401 -2.95 -27.74 -3.74
CA GLU A 401 -2.40 -28.10 -5.04
C GLU A 401 -1.08 -28.86 -4.92
#